data_f548977c22501a8585f041a7a24db618
#
_entry.id   f548977c22501a8585f041a7a24db618
#
_cell.length_a   1.000
_cell.length_b   1.000
_cell.length_c   1.000
_cell.angle_alpha   90.00
_cell.angle_beta   90.00
_cell.angle_gamma   90.00
#
_symmetry.space_group_name_H-M   'P 1'
#
loop_
_entity.id
_entity.type
_entity.pdbx_description
1 polymer ?
#
loop_
_entity_poly.entity_id
_entity_poly.type
_entity_poly.pdbx_seq_one_letter_code
_entity_poly.pdbx_strand_id
1 'polypeptide(L)'
;MRNTLPIVNGVALVSTVIVNYLSNSGAFNGNTMKTVSDRYFNLFTPAGYAFSIWGLIYLGLFAFAIYTGRSLFTKQEPHPALAKIGWWFVISCLCNSLWVTAWLYDYTLLSVGLMAMILISLLKIITSLNISLKKENSKDYFLISIPFSLYVGWISANIAAYLTKIQWDGFGIDAATWTVIMIVIAGLVNIYMVTQRNMRAYAAVGIWALLAIAANQATDSSTIVYTCYGVSIAILAATLFNFAKPKYKLA
;
A
#
# COMPACT_ATOMS: atom_id res chain seq x y z
N MET A 1 -3.83 12.89 28.19
CA MET A 1 -4.22 12.16 26.95
C MET A 1 -4.08 12.99 25.64
N ARG A 2 -4.07 14.32 25.72
CA ARG A 2 -4.03 15.22 24.52
C ARG A 2 -2.85 14.98 23.56
N ASN A 3 -1.68 14.66 24.08
CA ASN A 3 -0.44 14.48 23.29
C ASN A 3 0.00 13.01 23.10
N THR A 4 -0.75 12.05 23.59
CA THR A 4 -0.36 10.64 23.53
C THR A 4 -0.30 10.11 22.10
N LEU A 5 -1.34 10.32 21.31
CA LEU A 5 -1.40 9.82 19.93
C LEU A 5 -0.30 10.39 19.00
N PRO A 6 -0.01 11.71 18.98
CA PRO A 6 1.10 12.23 18.19
C PRO A 6 2.45 11.61 18.55
N ILE A 7 2.74 11.44 19.85
CA ILE A 7 4.00 10.85 20.31
C ILE A 7 4.09 9.39 19.88
N VAL A 8 3.07 8.60 20.18
CA VAL A 8 3.07 7.17 19.89
C VAL A 8 3.11 6.90 18.38
N ASN A 9 2.40 7.70 17.57
CA ASN A 9 2.46 7.64 16.12
C ASN A 9 3.88 7.91 15.60
N GLY A 10 4.55 8.94 16.12
CA GLY A 10 5.92 9.26 15.76
C GLY A 10 6.90 8.15 16.13
N VAL A 11 6.82 7.63 17.35
CA VAL A 11 7.67 6.52 17.82
C VAL A 11 7.42 5.26 17.00
N ALA A 12 6.16 4.90 16.77
CA ALA A 12 5.81 3.72 15.98
C ALA A 12 6.34 3.81 14.55
N LEU A 13 6.20 4.98 13.90
CA LEU A 13 6.73 5.20 12.55
C LEU A 13 8.25 5.07 12.50
N VAL A 14 8.97 5.75 13.41
CA VAL A 14 10.44 5.69 13.46
C VAL A 14 10.90 4.26 13.67
N SER A 15 10.31 3.52 14.62
CA SER A 15 10.62 2.11 14.86
C SER A 15 10.39 1.25 13.61
N THR A 16 9.27 1.47 12.91
CA THR A 16 8.96 0.75 11.67
C THR A 16 10.02 1.01 10.60
N VAL A 17 10.42 2.26 10.40
CA VAL A 17 11.44 2.61 9.39
C VAL A 17 12.79 2.00 9.74
N ILE A 18 13.18 1.98 11.02
CA ILE A 18 14.41 1.32 11.49
C ILE A 18 14.35 -0.18 11.18
N VAL A 19 13.26 -0.87 11.51
CA VAL A 19 13.10 -2.31 11.22
C VAL A 19 13.18 -2.57 9.72
N ASN A 20 12.51 -1.76 8.89
CA ASN A 20 12.57 -1.90 7.43
C ASN A 20 13.96 -1.58 6.86
N TYR A 21 14.70 -0.64 7.42
CA TYR A 21 16.09 -0.41 7.04
C TYR A 21 16.97 -1.64 7.37
N LEU A 22 16.88 -2.15 8.58
CA LEU A 22 17.63 -3.33 9.02
C LEU A 22 17.25 -4.59 8.22
N SER A 23 16.04 -4.68 7.68
CA SER A 23 15.60 -5.82 6.86
C SER A 23 16.36 -5.98 5.54
N ASN A 24 17.03 -4.92 5.09
CA ASN A 24 17.85 -4.95 3.87
C ASN A 24 19.36 -5.06 4.15
N SER A 25 19.77 -5.10 5.42
CA SER A 25 21.17 -5.21 5.83
C SER A 25 21.63 -6.65 6.11
N GLY A 26 20.72 -7.64 6.03
CA GLY A 26 20.99 -9.01 6.45
C GLY A 26 20.95 -9.23 7.98
N ALA A 27 20.55 -8.22 8.76
CA ALA A 27 20.47 -8.30 10.22
C ALA A 27 19.46 -9.33 10.73
N PHE A 28 18.46 -9.67 9.94
CA PHE A 28 17.46 -10.67 10.26
C PHE A 28 17.76 -11.98 9.52
N ASN A 29 18.20 -13.00 10.23
CA ASN A 29 18.42 -14.35 9.71
C ASN A 29 19.36 -14.41 8.47
N GLY A 30 20.26 -13.45 8.31
CA GLY A 30 21.12 -13.34 7.12
C GLY A 30 20.38 -13.03 5.81
N ASN A 31 19.07 -12.81 5.86
CA ASN A 31 18.21 -12.56 4.72
C ASN A 31 18.01 -11.06 4.48
N THR A 32 17.66 -10.72 3.24
CA THR A 32 17.11 -9.43 2.85
C THR A 32 15.71 -9.60 2.25
N MET A 33 14.94 -8.53 2.16
CA MET A 33 13.61 -8.57 1.50
C MET A 33 13.71 -9.14 0.09
N LYS A 34 14.78 -8.79 -0.64
CA LYS A 34 15.03 -9.29 -2.00
C LYS A 34 15.35 -10.79 -1.99
N THR A 35 16.28 -11.27 -1.17
CA THR A 35 16.69 -12.68 -1.17
C THR A 35 15.53 -13.62 -0.85
N VAL A 36 14.63 -13.22 0.05
CA VAL A 36 13.42 -14.00 0.32
C VAL A 36 12.42 -13.89 -0.83
N SER A 37 12.22 -12.70 -1.41
CA SER A 37 11.33 -12.52 -2.56
C SER A 37 11.77 -13.36 -3.76
N ASP A 38 13.07 -13.44 -4.04
CA ASP A 38 13.61 -14.24 -5.15
C ASP A 38 13.38 -15.76 -4.95
N ARG A 39 13.44 -16.26 -3.69
CA ARG A 39 13.08 -17.67 -3.37
C ARG A 39 11.61 -17.99 -3.64
N TYR A 40 10.78 -17.00 -3.58
CA TYR A 40 9.33 -17.12 -3.72
C TYR A 40 8.81 -16.44 -4.98
N PHE A 41 9.61 -16.44 -6.03
CA PHE A 41 9.25 -15.87 -7.32
C PHE A 41 7.94 -16.47 -7.84
N ASN A 42 7.09 -15.62 -8.39
CA ASN A 42 5.90 -15.99 -9.15
C ASN A 42 5.70 -14.97 -10.28
N LEU A 43 4.84 -15.30 -11.24
CA LEU A 43 4.60 -14.47 -12.42
C LEU A 43 3.95 -13.10 -12.10
N PHE A 44 3.43 -12.90 -10.90
CA PHE A 44 2.91 -11.62 -10.41
C PHE A 44 3.98 -10.80 -9.68
N THR A 45 5.20 -11.31 -9.51
CA THR A 45 6.28 -10.60 -8.83
C THR A 45 6.71 -9.38 -9.65
N PRO A 46 6.69 -8.16 -9.10
CA PRO A 46 7.14 -6.97 -9.81
C PRO A 46 8.67 -6.90 -9.87
N ALA A 47 9.21 -6.18 -10.84
CA ALA A 47 10.63 -5.88 -10.92
C ALA A 47 11.12 -5.15 -9.65
N GLY A 48 12.39 -5.40 -9.25
CA GLY A 48 12.94 -4.96 -7.97
C GLY A 48 12.84 -3.46 -7.71
N TYR A 49 12.88 -2.62 -8.76
CA TYR A 49 12.74 -1.18 -8.61
C TYR A 49 11.37 -0.75 -8.02
N ALA A 50 10.34 -1.58 -8.16
CA ALA A 50 9.01 -1.29 -7.63
C ALA A 50 9.01 -1.06 -6.11
N PHE A 51 9.91 -1.72 -5.40
CA PHE A 51 10.04 -1.58 -3.94
C PHE A 51 10.55 -0.20 -3.48
N SER A 52 11.08 0.62 -4.42
CA SER A 52 11.45 2.02 -4.11
C SER A 52 10.26 2.86 -3.64
N ILE A 53 9.04 2.46 -3.94
CA ILE A 53 7.81 3.11 -3.48
C ILE A 53 7.72 3.20 -1.94
N TRP A 54 8.37 2.29 -1.20
CA TRP A 54 8.45 2.39 0.25
C TRP A 54 9.10 3.70 0.72
N GLY A 55 10.11 4.18 -0.02
CA GLY A 55 10.71 5.49 0.26
C GLY A 55 9.71 6.62 0.17
N LEU A 56 8.88 6.63 -0.87
CA LEU A 56 7.82 7.62 -1.05
C LEU A 56 6.73 7.51 0.03
N ILE A 57 6.33 6.28 0.37
CA ILE A 57 5.35 6.02 1.43
C ILE A 57 5.87 6.54 2.77
N TYR A 58 7.11 6.19 3.17
CA TYR A 58 7.67 6.64 4.44
C TYR A 58 7.86 8.15 4.49
N LEU A 59 8.31 8.77 3.40
CA LEU A 59 8.39 10.24 3.32
C LEU A 59 7.01 10.88 3.57
N GLY A 60 5.97 10.35 2.94
CA GLY A 60 4.59 10.81 3.16
C GLY A 60 4.11 10.59 4.59
N LEU A 61 4.41 9.42 5.19
CA LEU A 61 4.04 9.13 6.57
C LEU A 61 4.80 9.99 7.60
N PHE A 62 6.07 10.34 7.34
CA PHE A 62 6.79 11.33 8.14
C PHE A 62 6.15 12.72 8.03
N ALA A 63 5.80 13.15 6.81
CA ALA A 63 5.10 14.41 6.61
C ALA A 63 3.75 14.44 7.35
N PHE A 64 2.99 13.34 7.32
CA PHE A 64 1.77 13.14 8.11
C PHE A 64 2.04 13.26 9.61
N ALA A 65 3.04 12.55 10.14
CA ALA A 65 3.36 12.55 11.57
C ALA A 65 3.77 13.93 12.06
N ILE A 66 4.62 14.64 11.31
CA ILE A 66 5.05 16.01 11.62
C ILE A 66 3.85 16.97 11.56
N TYR A 67 3.04 16.89 10.51
CA TYR A 67 1.90 17.78 10.31
C TYR A 67 0.85 17.64 11.41
N THR A 68 0.50 16.40 11.77
CA THR A 68 -0.51 16.13 12.81
C THR A 68 0.07 16.25 14.22
N GLY A 69 1.39 16.04 14.37
CA GLY A 69 2.11 16.16 15.65
C GLY A 69 2.54 17.58 16.03
N ARG A 70 2.23 18.60 15.22
CA ARG A 70 2.64 20.00 15.50
C ARG A 70 2.16 20.54 16.83
N SER A 71 1.08 20.01 17.39
CA SER A 71 0.60 20.37 18.75
C SER A 71 1.60 20.04 19.86
N LEU A 72 2.61 19.21 19.62
CA LEU A 72 3.68 18.91 20.57
C LEU A 72 4.65 20.09 20.74
N PHE A 73 4.78 20.90 19.71
CA PHE A 73 5.74 22.02 19.66
C PHE A 73 5.08 23.40 19.62
N THR A 74 3.76 23.43 19.55
CA THR A 74 2.98 24.67 19.46
C THR A 74 1.82 24.65 20.48
N LYS A 75 1.23 25.81 20.76
CA LYS A 75 0.04 25.93 21.59
C LYS A 75 -1.26 25.51 20.88
N GLN A 76 -1.17 24.99 19.65
CA GLN A 76 -2.34 24.58 18.86
C GLN A 76 -2.97 23.30 19.42
N GLU A 77 -4.28 23.15 19.19
CA GLU A 77 -4.97 21.90 19.48
C GLU A 77 -4.47 20.76 18.59
N PRO A 78 -4.51 19.49 19.08
CA PRO A 78 -4.19 18.34 18.27
C PRO A 78 -5.04 18.27 17.00
N HIS A 79 -4.42 17.83 15.90
CA HIS A 79 -5.12 17.74 14.63
C HIS A 79 -6.33 16.79 14.72
N PRO A 80 -7.53 17.18 14.23
CA PRO A 80 -8.76 16.37 14.36
C PRO A 80 -8.66 14.97 13.76
N ALA A 81 -7.82 14.78 12.76
CA ALA A 81 -7.55 13.49 12.13
C ALA A 81 -7.02 12.45 13.14
N LEU A 82 -6.22 12.88 14.14
CA LEU A 82 -5.65 11.97 15.15
C LEU A 82 -6.73 11.22 15.95
N ALA A 83 -7.80 11.92 16.36
CA ALA A 83 -8.90 11.30 17.08
C ALA A 83 -9.65 10.28 16.22
N LYS A 84 -9.80 10.54 14.91
CA LYS A 84 -10.45 9.62 13.96
C LYS A 84 -9.59 8.43 13.58
N ILE A 85 -8.28 8.62 13.46
CA ILE A 85 -7.30 7.56 13.20
C ILE A 85 -7.17 6.64 14.44
N GLY A 86 -7.17 7.23 15.64
CA GLY A 86 -6.99 6.51 16.89
C GLY A 86 -5.69 5.70 16.88
N TRP A 87 -5.78 4.44 17.29
CA TRP A 87 -4.65 3.51 17.38
C TRP A 87 -4.36 2.78 16.07
N TRP A 88 -5.19 2.92 15.04
CA TRP A 88 -5.04 2.15 13.80
C TRP A 88 -3.72 2.40 13.09
N PHE A 89 -3.16 3.61 13.19
CA PHE A 89 -1.84 3.88 12.61
C PHE A 89 -0.73 3.14 13.36
N VAL A 90 -0.77 3.12 14.69
CA VAL A 90 0.19 2.37 15.52
C VAL A 90 0.10 0.88 15.24
N ILE A 91 -1.13 0.34 15.13
CA ILE A 91 -1.35 -1.06 14.77
C ILE A 91 -0.76 -1.37 13.39
N SER A 92 -0.96 -0.50 12.39
CA SER A 92 -0.36 -0.69 11.07
C SER A 92 1.17 -0.69 11.11
N CYS A 93 1.78 0.19 11.89
CA CYS A 93 3.24 0.25 12.08
C CYS A 93 3.78 -1.01 12.76
N LEU A 94 3.12 -1.46 13.84
CA LEU A 94 3.51 -2.67 14.56
C LEU A 94 3.40 -3.91 13.66
N CYS A 95 2.26 -4.06 12.98
CA CYS A 95 2.05 -5.16 12.05
C CYS A 95 3.05 -5.13 10.88
N ASN A 96 3.45 -3.94 10.38
CA ASN A 96 4.46 -3.81 9.35
C ASN A 96 5.84 -4.31 9.83
N SER A 97 6.26 -3.91 11.02
CA SER A 97 7.54 -4.35 11.60
C SER A 97 7.55 -5.87 11.82
N LEU A 98 6.48 -6.42 12.37
CA LEU A 98 6.32 -7.86 12.58
C LEU A 98 6.23 -8.62 11.25
N TRP A 99 5.54 -8.06 10.24
CA TRP A 99 5.47 -8.64 8.90
C TRP A 99 6.84 -8.79 8.25
N VAL A 100 7.64 -7.74 8.26
CA VAL A 100 9.00 -7.78 7.73
C VAL A 100 9.83 -8.86 8.42
N THR A 101 9.77 -8.93 9.75
CA THR A 101 10.47 -9.95 10.53
C THR A 101 9.98 -11.36 10.18
N ALA A 102 8.67 -11.60 10.19
CA ALA A 102 8.10 -12.91 9.84
C ALA A 102 8.48 -13.34 8.41
N TRP A 103 8.52 -12.40 7.46
CA TRP A 103 8.94 -12.64 6.09
C TRP A 103 10.39 -13.10 6.00
N LEU A 104 11.31 -12.43 6.71
CA LEU A 104 12.73 -12.75 6.69
C LEU A 104 13.09 -14.08 7.39
N TYR A 105 12.21 -14.54 8.27
CA TYR A 105 12.32 -15.87 8.92
C TYR A 105 11.45 -16.95 8.22
N ASP A 106 10.95 -16.69 7.01
CA ASP A 106 10.12 -17.61 6.21
C ASP A 106 8.80 -18.05 6.86
N TYR A 107 8.28 -17.32 7.84
CA TYR A 107 6.94 -17.55 8.41
C TYR A 107 5.86 -16.99 7.47
N THR A 108 5.70 -17.63 6.30
CA THR A 108 4.85 -17.12 5.21
C THR A 108 3.39 -16.91 5.60
N LEU A 109 2.78 -17.86 6.31
CA LEU A 109 1.37 -17.75 6.73
C LEU A 109 1.16 -16.62 7.73
N LEU A 110 2.07 -16.46 8.71
CA LEU A 110 2.05 -15.35 9.66
C LEU A 110 2.23 -14.02 8.92
N SER A 111 3.14 -13.99 7.96
CA SER A 111 3.40 -12.82 7.11
C SER A 111 2.14 -12.37 6.36
N VAL A 112 1.37 -13.29 5.78
CA VAL A 112 0.08 -13.00 5.12
C VAL A 112 -0.94 -12.44 6.12
N GLY A 113 -1.06 -13.04 7.30
CA GLY A 113 -1.96 -12.56 8.34
C GLY A 113 -1.62 -11.15 8.82
N LEU A 114 -0.33 -10.86 9.03
CA LEU A 114 0.13 -9.53 9.42
C LEU A 114 -0.12 -8.49 8.31
N MET A 115 0.09 -8.85 7.05
CA MET A 115 -0.22 -7.98 5.92
C MET A 115 -1.72 -7.70 5.79
N ALA A 116 -2.57 -8.68 6.04
CA ALA A 116 -4.01 -8.49 6.11
C ALA A 116 -4.40 -7.51 7.24
N MET A 117 -3.75 -7.60 8.40
CA MET A 117 -3.96 -6.66 9.50
C MET A 117 -3.50 -5.24 9.17
N ILE A 118 -2.39 -5.07 8.44
CA ILE A 118 -1.98 -3.76 7.90
C ILE A 118 -3.09 -3.22 7.00
N LEU A 119 -3.58 -4.02 6.04
CA LEU A 119 -4.66 -3.60 5.14
C LEU A 119 -5.91 -3.18 5.89
N ILE A 120 -6.37 -3.98 6.84
CA ILE A 120 -7.55 -3.68 7.68
C ILE A 120 -7.35 -2.35 8.41
N SER A 121 -6.18 -2.14 9.02
CA SER A 121 -5.85 -0.91 9.73
C SER A 121 -5.91 0.32 8.81
N LEU A 122 -5.34 0.22 7.61
CA LEU A 122 -5.36 1.28 6.62
C LEU A 122 -6.77 1.56 6.09
N LEU A 123 -7.57 0.53 5.83
CA LEU A 123 -8.97 0.67 5.42
C LEU A 123 -9.80 1.36 6.52
N LYS A 124 -9.55 1.06 7.80
CA LYS A 124 -10.18 1.77 8.93
C LYS A 124 -9.80 3.24 8.95
N ILE A 125 -8.52 3.58 8.73
CA ILE A 125 -8.07 4.98 8.64
C ILE A 125 -8.78 5.70 7.48
N ILE A 126 -8.78 5.10 6.28
CA ILE A 126 -9.39 5.67 5.07
C ILE A 126 -10.88 5.91 5.27
N THR A 127 -11.59 4.95 5.86
CA THR A 127 -13.04 5.06 6.09
C THR A 127 -13.37 6.06 7.20
N SER A 128 -12.63 6.06 8.31
CA SER A 128 -12.84 6.99 9.43
C SER A 128 -12.60 8.45 9.05
N LEU A 129 -11.62 8.70 8.17
CA LEU A 129 -11.31 10.04 7.66
C LEU A 129 -12.19 10.43 6.48
N ASN A 130 -12.90 9.49 5.84
CA ASN A 130 -13.59 9.67 4.56
C ASN A 130 -12.65 10.22 3.46
N ILE A 131 -11.42 9.66 3.39
CA ILE A 131 -10.39 10.11 2.45
C ILE A 131 -10.95 10.17 1.03
N SER A 132 -10.73 11.31 0.38
CA SER A 132 -11.13 11.62 -1.00
C SER A 132 -12.66 11.62 -1.27
N LEU A 133 -13.49 11.41 -0.26
CA LEU A 133 -14.96 11.49 -0.38
C LEU A 133 -15.53 12.87 0.00
N LYS A 134 -14.79 13.66 0.76
CA LYS A 134 -15.16 15.01 1.19
C LYS A 134 -14.17 16.03 0.64
N LYS A 135 -14.62 17.29 0.58
CA LYS A 135 -13.71 18.39 0.28
C LYS A 135 -12.69 18.52 1.41
N GLU A 136 -11.45 18.32 1.11
CA GLU A 136 -10.32 18.47 2.02
C GLU A 136 -9.59 19.77 1.72
N ASN A 137 -8.98 20.41 2.72
CA ASN A 137 -8.04 21.48 2.46
C ASN A 137 -6.76 20.88 1.82
N SER A 138 -6.01 21.72 1.11
CA SER A 138 -4.83 21.23 0.37
C SER A 138 -3.80 20.56 1.27
N LYS A 139 -3.62 21.05 2.51
CA LYS A 139 -2.66 20.45 3.45
C LYS A 139 -3.07 19.04 3.87
N ASP A 140 -4.33 18.84 4.25
CA ASP A 140 -4.85 17.52 4.61
C ASP A 140 -4.79 16.57 3.42
N TYR A 141 -5.10 17.05 2.22
CA TYR A 141 -5.01 16.23 1.01
C TYR A 141 -3.57 15.73 0.76
N PHE A 142 -2.58 16.63 0.78
CA PHE A 142 -1.19 16.25 0.48
C PHE A 142 -0.50 15.53 1.64
N LEU A 143 -0.82 15.89 2.90
CA LEU A 143 -0.08 15.42 4.07
C LEU A 143 -0.80 14.28 4.83
N ILE A 144 -2.06 13.98 4.50
CA ILE A 144 -2.81 12.85 5.11
C ILE A 144 -3.34 11.93 4.01
N SER A 145 -4.16 12.44 3.10
CA SER A 145 -4.90 11.59 2.17
C SER A 145 -4.01 10.90 1.14
N ILE A 146 -3.02 11.61 0.57
CA ILE A 146 -2.06 11.00 -0.37
C ILE A 146 -1.21 9.92 0.32
N PRO A 147 -0.53 10.15 1.47
CA PRO A 147 0.28 9.13 2.13
C PRO A 147 -0.49 7.84 2.41
N PHE A 148 -1.69 7.93 2.98
CA PHE A 148 -2.48 6.74 3.26
C PHE A 148 -3.02 6.07 1.99
N SER A 149 -3.32 6.83 0.94
CA SER A 149 -3.72 6.25 -0.36
C SER A 149 -2.59 5.49 -1.04
N LEU A 150 -1.36 6.01 -0.99
CA LEU A 150 -0.16 5.33 -1.48
C LEU A 150 0.08 4.04 -0.69
N TYR A 151 0.02 4.13 0.63
CA TYR A 151 0.31 2.99 1.51
C TYR A 151 -0.70 1.86 1.32
N VAL A 152 -2.01 2.16 1.33
CA VAL A 152 -3.03 1.11 1.11
C VAL A 152 -2.95 0.54 -0.31
N GLY A 153 -2.63 1.35 -1.31
CA GLY A 153 -2.45 0.89 -2.69
C GLY A 153 -1.32 -0.14 -2.79
N TRP A 154 -0.18 0.16 -2.16
CA TRP A 154 0.97 -0.75 -2.15
C TRP A 154 0.72 -2.04 -1.37
N ILE A 155 0.07 -1.97 -0.21
CA ILE A 155 -0.30 -3.17 0.56
C ILE A 155 -1.30 -4.03 -0.21
N SER A 156 -2.26 -3.44 -0.92
CA SER A 156 -3.21 -4.19 -1.76
C SER A 156 -2.50 -4.94 -2.89
N ALA A 157 -1.51 -4.32 -3.55
CA ALA A 157 -0.71 -4.96 -4.59
C ALA A 157 0.12 -6.13 -4.02
N ASN A 158 0.70 -5.96 -2.82
CA ASN A 158 1.46 -7.03 -2.16
C ASN A 158 0.57 -8.22 -1.77
N ILE A 159 -0.65 -7.99 -1.25
CA ILE A 159 -1.59 -9.07 -0.96
C ILE A 159 -1.98 -9.83 -2.22
N ALA A 160 -2.21 -9.14 -3.35
CA ALA A 160 -2.47 -9.78 -4.62
C ALA A 160 -1.29 -10.69 -5.05
N ALA A 161 -0.04 -10.21 -4.88
CA ALA A 161 1.14 -11.03 -5.14
C ALA A 161 1.23 -12.28 -4.25
N TYR A 162 0.89 -12.16 -2.96
CA TYR A 162 0.82 -13.31 -2.05
C TYR A 162 -0.26 -14.32 -2.45
N LEU A 163 -1.45 -13.85 -2.81
CA LEU A 163 -2.54 -14.73 -3.24
C LEU A 163 -2.20 -15.46 -4.54
N THR A 164 -1.45 -14.81 -5.44
CA THR A 164 -0.96 -15.44 -6.68
C THR A 164 0.06 -16.55 -6.36
N LYS A 165 0.91 -16.33 -5.34
CA LYS A 165 1.92 -17.30 -4.91
C LYS A 165 1.33 -18.54 -4.25
N ILE A 166 0.26 -18.40 -3.47
CA ILE A 166 -0.48 -19.53 -2.93
C ILE A 166 -1.19 -20.18 -4.13
N GLN A 167 -0.39 -20.80 -5.02
CA GLN A 167 -0.90 -21.59 -6.12
C GLN A 167 -1.88 -22.62 -5.53
N TRP A 168 -3.12 -22.36 -5.74
CA TRP A 168 -4.13 -23.32 -5.35
C TRP A 168 -4.23 -24.36 -6.47
N ASP A 169 -3.48 -25.44 -6.33
CA ASP A 169 -3.51 -26.58 -7.25
C ASP A 169 -4.92 -27.19 -7.42
N GLY A 170 -5.90 -26.70 -6.62
CA GLY A 170 -7.24 -27.24 -6.56
C GLY A 170 -8.12 -27.04 -7.79
N PHE A 171 -7.78 -26.13 -8.73
CA PHE A 171 -8.62 -25.87 -9.90
C PHE A 171 -7.96 -26.25 -11.24
N GLY A 172 -6.75 -26.79 -11.25
CA GLY A 172 -6.04 -27.12 -12.49
C GLY A 172 -5.75 -25.90 -13.38
N ILE A 173 -5.76 -24.69 -12.83
CA ILE A 173 -5.47 -23.45 -13.56
C ILE A 173 -3.96 -23.25 -13.60
N ASP A 174 -3.40 -23.08 -14.78
CA ASP A 174 -1.97 -22.80 -14.93
C ASP A 174 -1.58 -21.43 -14.36
N ALA A 175 -0.29 -21.28 -14.01
CA ALA A 175 0.23 -20.08 -13.32
C ALA A 175 0.04 -18.80 -14.15
N ALA A 176 0.12 -18.86 -15.48
CA ALA A 176 -0.03 -17.69 -16.33
C ALA A 176 -1.48 -17.22 -16.37
N THR A 177 -2.44 -18.15 -16.55
CA THR A 177 -3.87 -17.84 -16.50
C THR A 177 -4.27 -17.29 -15.13
N TRP A 178 -3.78 -17.89 -14.03
CA TRP A 178 -4.03 -17.40 -12.68
C TRP A 178 -3.50 -15.98 -12.49
N THR A 179 -2.29 -15.70 -12.98
CA THR A 179 -1.69 -14.36 -12.93
C THR A 179 -2.51 -13.34 -13.69
N VAL A 180 -2.99 -13.66 -14.89
CA VAL A 180 -3.89 -12.80 -15.67
C VAL A 180 -5.17 -12.49 -14.91
N ILE A 181 -5.81 -13.50 -14.30
CA ILE A 181 -7.00 -13.32 -13.47
C ILE A 181 -6.71 -12.33 -12.33
N MET A 182 -5.59 -12.49 -11.63
CA MET A 182 -5.22 -11.62 -10.51
C MET A 182 -4.90 -10.18 -10.96
N ILE A 183 -4.29 -9.99 -12.14
CA ILE A 183 -4.07 -8.67 -12.75
C ILE A 183 -5.42 -7.98 -13.03
N VAL A 184 -6.38 -8.70 -13.60
CA VAL A 184 -7.71 -8.17 -13.90
C VAL A 184 -8.45 -7.81 -12.61
N ILE A 185 -8.43 -8.66 -11.59
CA ILE A 185 -9.03 -8.39 -10.26
C ILE A 185 -8.38 -7.13 -9.65
N ALA A 186 -7.06 -7.03 -9.65
CA ALA A 186 -6.36 -5.84 -9.16
C ALA A 186 -6.78 -4.58 -9.92
N GLY A 187 -6.95 -4.67 -11.24
CA GLY A 187 -7.46 -3.61 -12.09
C GLY A 187 -8.87 -3.16 -11.70
N LEU A 188 -9.80 -4.10 -11.52
CA LEU A 188 -11.16 -3.82 -11.10
C LEU A 188 -11.23 -3.13 -9.73
N VAL A 189 -10.42 -3.58 -8.77
CA VAL A 189 -10.30 -2.92 -7.46
C VAL A 189 -9.78 -1.49 -7.62
N ASN A 190 -8.77 -1.26 -8.44
CA ASN A 190 -8.23 0.08 -8.71
C ASN A 190 -9.29 1.01 -9.34
N ILE A 191 -10.02 0.53 -10.35
CA ILE A 191 -11.10 1.28 -11.00
C ILE A 191 -12.20 1.59 -9.98
N TYR A 192 -12.59 0.64 -9.14
CA TYR A 192 -13.54 0.85 -8.05
C TYR A 192 -13.09 1.96 -7.09
N MET A 193 -11.82 1.91 -6.64
CA MET A 193 -11.27 2.90 -5.71
C MET A 193 -11.22 4.31 -6.31
N VAL A 194 -10.97 4.42 -7.62
CA VAL A 194 -11.03 5.71 -8.33
C VAL A 194 -12.48 6.19 -8.49
N THR A 195 -13.35 5.33 -9.01
CA THR A 195 -14.71 5.75 -9.39
C THR A 195 -15.63 6.00 -8.20
N GLN A 196 -15.50 5.19 -7.15
CA GLN A 196 -16.36 5.28 -5.95
C GLN A 196 -15.75 6.16 -4.85
N ARG A 197 -14.42 6.19 -4.74
CA ARG A 197 -13.75 6.92 -3.66
C ARG A 197 -12.81 8.04 -4.13
N ASN A 198 -12.66 8.27 -5.45
CA ASN A 198 -11.78 9.31 -6.01
C ASN A 198 -10.30 9.20 -5.54
N MET A 199 -9.83 7.99 -5.21
CA MET A 199 -8.50 7.73 -4.67
C MET A 199 -7.45 7.59 -5.78
N ARG A 200 -7.05 8.70 -6.38
CA ARG A 200 -6.13 8.74 -7.53
C ARG A 200 -4.71 8.29 -7.19
N ALA A 201 -4.21 8.61 -5.99
CA ALA A 201 -2.90 8.15 -5.54
C ALA A 201 -2.86 6.62 -5.38
N TYR A 202 -3.96 5.98 -4.97
CA TYR A 202 -4.11 4.53 -4.96
C TYR A 202 -3.96 3.95 -6.38
N ALA A 203 -4.67 4.54 -7.35
CA ALA A 203 -4.60 4.11 -8.75
C ALA A 203 -3.20 4.27 -9.35
N ALA A 204 -2.50 5.35 -9.02
CA ALA A 204 -1.12 5.55 -9.46
C ALA A 204 -0.19 4.43 -8.96
N VAL A 205 -0.39 3.94 -7.73
CA VAL A 205 0.34 2.78 -7.19
C VAL A 205 -0.03 1.50 -7.94
N GLY A 206 -1.30 1.29 -8.26
CA GLY A 206 -1.74 0.14 -9.04
C GLY A 206 -1.09 0.09 -10.42
N ILE A 207 -1.07 1.22 -11.14
CA ILE A 207 -0.37 1.35 -12.42
C ILE A 207 1.13 1.10 -12.26
N TRP A 208 1.77 1.69 -11.24
CA TRP A 208 3.19 1.47 -10.94
C TRP A 208 3.51 -0.02 -10.75
N ALA A 209 2.71 -0.73 -9.94
CA ALA A 209 2.89 -2.15 -9.69
C ALA A 209 2.72 -2.99 -10.98
N LEU A 210 1.67 -2.72 -11.77
CA LEU A 210 1.42 -3.43 -13.03
C LEU A 210 2.53 -3.21 -14.06
N LEU A 211 3.03 -1.99 -14.21
CA LEU A 211 4.16 -1.69 -15.09
C LEU A 211 5.43 -2.40 -14.62
N ALA A 212 5.63 -2.55 -13.31
CA ALA A 212 6.77 -3.27 -12.77
C ALA A 212 6.63 -4.80 -12.96
N ILE A 213 5.41 -5.36 -12.91
CA ILE A 213 5.16 -6.76 -13.29
C ILE A 213 5.45 -6.95 -14.78
N ALA A 214 4.95 -6.06 -15.65
CA ALA A 214 5.22 -6.12 -17.08
C ALA A 214 6.73 -6.08 -17.38
N ALA A 215 7.47 -5.22 -16.69
CA ALA A 215 8.92 -5.13 -16.86
C ALA A 215 9.66 -6.41 -16.42
N ASN A 216 9.18 -7.07 -15.37
CA ASN A 216 9.76 -8.33 -14.89
C ASN A 216 9.44 -9.53 -15.78
N GLN A 217 8.34 -9.48 -16.54
CA GLN A 217 7.86 -10.55 -17.44
C GLN A 217 8.16 -10.28 -18.92
N ALA A 218 8.95 -9.26 -19.23
CA ALA A 218 9.15 -8.78 -20.61
C ALA A 218 9.70 -9.85 -21.58
N THR A 219 10.49 -10.81 -21.06
CA THR A 219 11.06 -11.92 -21.85
C THR A 219 10.26 -13.21 -21.77
N ASP A 220 9.41 -13.37 -20.76
CA ASP A 220 8.88 -14.70 -20.37
C ASP A 220 7.41 -14.88 -20.78
N SER A 221 6.60 -13.83 -20.78
CA SER A 221 5.17 -13.95 -21.07
C SER A 221 4.58 -12.68 -21.70
N SER A 222 4.44 -12.67 -23.02
CA SER A 222 3.78 -11.57 -23.74
C SER A 222 2.33 -11.36 -23.30
N THR A 223 1.60 -12.41 -22.97
CA THR A 223 0.20 -12.34 -22.49
C THR A 223 0.10 -11.54 -21.18
N ILE A 224 0.97 -11.82 -20.22
CA ILE A 224 1.00 -11.10 -18.94
C ILE A 224 1.36 -9.62 -19.18
N VAL A 225 2.38 -9.36 -20.01
CA VAL A 225 2.82 -8.00 -20.33
C VAL A 225 1.70 -7.18 -20.95
N TYR A 226 1.03 -7.70 -21.99
CA TYR A 226 -0.08 -6.98 -22.64
C TYR A 226 -1.28 -6.82 -21.72
N THR A 227 -1.57 -7.78 -20.86
CA THR A 227 -2.62 -7.64 -19.85
C THR A 227 -2.29 -6.52 -18.86
N CYS A 228 -1.05 -6.44 -18.37
CA CYS A 228 -0.62 -5.35 -17.47
C CYS A 228 -0.77 -3.99 -18.15
N TYR A 229 -0.37 -3.84 -19.42
CA TYR A 229 -0.53 -2.58 -20.15
C TYR A 229 -2.01 -2.23 -20.37
N GLY A 230 -2.82 -3.19 -20.81
CA GLY A 230 -4.25 -2.98 -21.03
C GLY A 230 -4.98 -2.54 -19.77
N VAL A 231 -4.73 -3.22 -18.66
CA VAL A 231 -5.31 -2.88 -17.35
C VAL A 231 -4.79 -1.52 -16.84
N SER A 232 -3.51 -1.21 -17.01
CA SER A 232 -2.94 0.10 -16.67
C SER A 232 -3.60 1.24 -17.44
N ILE A 233 -3.83 1.05 -18.74
CA ILE A 233 -4.54 2.01 -19.60
C ILE A 233 -6.01 2.18 -19.10
N ALA A 234 -6.68 1.09 -18.77
CA ALA A 234 -8.05 1.13 -18.25
C ALA A 234 -8.14 1.92 -16.92
N ILE A 235 -7.20 1.69 -15.99
CA ILE A 235 -7.11 2.43 -14.72
C ILE A 235 -6.85 3.92 -14.99
N LEU A 236 -5.92 4.24 -15.91
CA LEU A 236 -5.60 5.62 -16.27
C LEU A 236 -6.82 6.32 -16.90
N ALA A 237 -7.50 5.66 -17.84
CA ALA A 237 -8.72 6.19 -18.47
C ALA A 237 -9.82 6.45 -17.43
N ALA A 238 -10.06 5.51 -16.52
CA ALA A 238 -11.01 5.68 -15.41
C ALA A 238 -10.63 6.87 -14.51
N THR A 239 -9.33 7.04 -14.25
CA THR A 239 -8.81 8.15 -13.44
C THR A 239 -9.02 9.50 -14.14
N LEU A 240 -8.71 9.60 -15.42
CA LEU A 240 -8.92 10.82 -16.23
C LEU A 240 -10.39 11.15 -16.37
N PHE A 241 -11.26 10.16 -16.63
CA PHE A 241 -12.70 10.36 -16.69
C PHE A 241 -13.26 10.87 -15.36
N ASN A 242 -12.75 10.36 -14.24
CA ASN A 242 -13.16 10.82 -12.92
C ASN A 242 -12.65 12.23 -12.58
N PHE A 243 -11.60 12.75 -13.27
CA PHE A 243 -11.21 14.15 -13.15
C PHE A 243 -12.23 15.12 -13.72
N ALA A 244 -12.94 14.72 -14.77
CA ALA A 244 -13.95 15.54 -15.42
C ALA A 244 -15.27 15.60 -14.64
N LYS A 245 -15.48 14.73 -13.65
CA LYS A 245 -16.68 14.75 -12.81
C LYS A 245 -16.52 15.72 -11.63
N PRO A 246 -17.64 16.37 -11.16
CA PRO A 246 -17.58 17.17 -9.93
C PRO A 246 -17.08 16.31 -8.77
N LYS A 247 -16.07 16.83 -8.07
CA LYS A 247 -15.26 16.09 -7.07
C LYS A 247 -16.04 15.53 -5.87
N TYR A 248 -17.24 16.00 -5.62
CA TYR A 248 -18.01 15.65 -4.42
C TYR A 248 -19.47 15.48 -4.79
N LYS A 249 -20.08 14.37 -4.38
CA LYS A 249 -21.56 14.30 -4.32
C LYS A 249 -21.99 15.31 -3.26
N LEU A 250 -22.76 16.28 -3.66
CA LEU A 250 -23.50 17.13 -2.72
C LEU A 250 -24.36 16.17 -1.88
N ALA A 251 -24.08 16.12 -0.57
CA ALA A 251 -24.88 15.38 0.39
C ALA A 251 -26.13 16.17 0.68
#